data_328cbbd15b04a9589c9ac19a0ef6ff94
#
_entry.id   328cbbd15b04a9589c9ac19a0ef6ff94
#
_cell.length_a   1.000
_cell.length_b   1.000
_cell.length_c   1.000
_cell.angle_alpha   90.00
_cell.angle_beta   90.00
_cell.angle_gamma   90.00
#
_symmetry.space_group_name_H-M   'P 1'
#
loop_
_entity.id
_entity.type
_entity.pdbx_description
1 polymer ?
#
loop_
_entity_poly.entity_id
_entity_poly.type
_entity_poly.pdbx_seq_one_letter_code
_entity_poly.pdbx_strand_id
1 'polypeptide(L)'
;MIKEYLGIQIDYSKDKKLDKFSIDTLQDRYYWENEQSPQEAFARAAVFGATYKGNIDFNLAQRLYNYASDHWFMFSTPILSNGGTTRGLPISCFLNYVPDSRVGLSDHYDENIWLASSGGGI
;
A
#
# COMPACT_ATOMS: atom_id res chain seq x y z
N MET A 1 -9.26 12.72 17.76
CA MET A 1 -8.22 13.76 17.96
C MET A 1 -7.48 13.96 16.66
N ILE A 2 -7.47 15.18 16.13
CA ILE A 2 -6.78 15.53 14.89
C ILE A 2 -5.33 15.87 15.20
N LYS A 3 -4.40 15.32 14.42
CA LYS A 3 -2.95 15.63 14.51
C LYS A 3 -2.35 15.69 13.10
N GLU A 4 -1.23 16.38 12.98
CA GLU A 4 -0.42 16.34 11.75
C GLU A 4 0.41 15.06 11.72
N TYR A 5 0.41 14.40 10.55
CA TYR A 5 1.22 13.24 10.26
C TYR A 5 1.63 13.25 8.78
N LEU A 6 2.92 13.13 8.49
CA LEU A 6 3.49 13.21 7.13
C LEU A 6 3.05 14.45 6.32
N GLY A 7 2.81 15.58 7.00
CA GLY A 7 2.41 16.84 6.36
C GLY A 7 0.91 16.99 6.05
N ILE A 8 0.08 16.05 6.49
CA ILE A 8 -1.38 16.13 6.37
C ILE A 8 -2.06 15.99 7.75
N GLN A 9 -3.32 16.41 7.84
CA GLN A 9 -4.10 16.29 9.06
C GLN A 9 -4.83 14.94 9.08
N ILE A 10 -4.63 14.15 10.15
CA ILE A 10 -5.31 12.86 10.35
C ILE A 10 -6.15 12.89 11.62
N ASP A 11 -7.26 12.15 11.63
CA ASP A 11 -8.17 12.08 12.75
C ASP A 11 -8.24 10.67 13.35
N TYR A 12 -7.52 10.45 14.43
CA TYR A 12 -7.48 9.17 15.17
C TYR A 12 -8.85 8.73 15.70
N SER A 13 -9.84 9.63 15.83
CA SER A 13 -11.18 9.22 16.27
C SER A 13 -11.89 8.33 15.26
N LYS A 14 -11.44 8.35 14.00
CA LYS A 14 -11.97 7.51 12.91
C LYS A 14 -11.62 6.02 13.07
N ASP A 15 -10.63 5.66 13.91
CA ASP A 15 -10.34 4.25 14.23
C ASP A 15 -11.58 3.53 14.79
N LYS A 16 -12.48 4.26 15.46
CA LYS A 16 -13.74 3.72 15.97
C LYS A 16 -14.71 3.23 14.88
N LYS A 17 -14.48 3.61 13.62
CA LYS A 17 -15.27 3.11 12.47
C LYS A 17 -14.86 1.70 12.05
N LEU A 18 -13.71 1.22 12.51
CA LEU A 18 -13.18 -0.11 12.22
C LEU A 18 -13.49 -1.06 13.37
N ASP A 19 -13.84 -2.28 13.03
CA ASP A 19 -13.98 -3.35 14.01
C ASP A 19 -12.60 -3.90 14.45
N LYS A 20 -12.63 -4.70 15.50
CA LYS A 20 -11.40 -5.28 16.05
C LYS A 20 -10.65 -6.12 15.03
N PHE A 21 -11.36 -6.91 14.21
CA PHE A 21 -10.73 -7.76 13.19
C PHE A 21 -9.98 -6.92 12.14
N SER A 22 -10.57 -5.82 11.70
CA SER A 22 -9.95 -4.90 10.76
C SER A 22 -8.69 -4.26 11.34
N ILE A 23 -8.75 -3.82 12.60
CA ILE A 23 -7.59 -3.21 13.27
C ILE A 23 -6.46 -4.23 13.45
N ASP A 24 -6.77 -5.43 13.95
CA ASP A 24 -5.79 -6.50 14.15
C ASP A 24 -5.13 -6.90 12.81
N THR A 25 -5.91 -6.98 11.72
CA THR A 25 -5.40 -7.29 10.37
C THR A 25 -4.48 -6.18 9.84
N LEU A 26 -4.85 -4.92 10.02
CA LEU A 26 -4.03 -3.79 9.61
C LEU A 26 -2.71 -3.75 10.38
N GLN A 27 -2.76 -3.99 11.67
CA GLN A 27 -1.57 -4.06 12.52
C GLN A 27 -0.63 -5.21 12.13
N ASP A 28 -1.17 -6.39 11.85
CA ASP A 28 -0.40 -7.59 11.52
C ASP A 28 0.30 -7.48 10.16
N ARG A 29 -0.35 -6.88 9.16
CA ARG A 29 0.08 -6.99 7.77
C ARG A 29 0.37 -5.69 7.04
N TYR A 30 -0.14 -4.56 7.53
CA TYR A 30 -0.14 -3.31 6.78
C TYR A 30 0.65 -2.19 7.43
N TYR A 31 0.78 -2.19 8.76
CA TYR A 31 1.56 -1.14 9.45
C TYR A 31 3.04 -1.20 9.06
N TRP A 32 3.64 -0.04 9.01
CA TRP A 32 5.05 0.13 8.72
C TRP A 32 5.77 0.78 9.91
N GLU A 33 6.89 0.17 10.33
CA GLU A 33 7.75 0.68 11.42
C GLU A 33 6.95 1.02 12.70
N ASN A 34 6.83 2.31 13.00
CA ASN A 34 6.24 2.81 14.23
C ASN A 34 4.75 3.21 14.12
N GLU A 35 4.09 2.82 13.02
CA GLU A 35 2.65 3.08 12.88
C GLU A 35 1.86 2.37 13.98
N GLN A 36 0.93 3.10 14.61
CA GLN A 36 0.13 2.63 15.74
C GLN A 36 -1.38 2.69 15.46
N SER A 37 -1.78 3.27 14.34
CA SER A 37 -3.18 3.49 14.00
C SER A 37 -3.43 3.25 12.51
N PRO A 38 -4.61 2.69 12.16
CA PRO A 38 -5.06 2.64 10.77
C PRO A 38 -4.95 3.98 10.03
N GLN A 39 -5.17 5.09 10.74
CA GLN A 39 -5.11 6.42 10.14
C GLN A 39 -3.70 6.78 9.66
N GLU A 40 -2.67 6.31 10.34
CA GLU A 40 -1.28 6.53 9.94
C GLU A 40 -0.94 5.75 8.68
N ALA A 41 -1.38 4.49 8.57
CA ALA A 41 -1.22 3.67 7.36
C ALA A 41 -1.96 4.29 6.16
N PHE A 42 -3.19 4.77 6.37
CA PHE A 42 -3.95 5.48 5.32
C PHE A 42 -3.27 6.78 4.89
N ALA A 43 -2.72 7.53 5.83
CA ALA A 43 -1.97 8.76 5.55
C ALA A 43 -0.70 8.48 4.72
N ARG A 44 0.08 7.47 5.12
CA ARG A 44 1.28 7.05 4.37
C ARG A 44 0.93 6.68 2.93
N ALA A 45 -0.11 5.84 2.72
CA ALA A 45 -0.55 5.45 1.39
C ALA A 45 -1.07 6.66 0.58
N ALA A 46 -1.76 7.60 1.20
CA ALA A 46 -2.26 8.82 0.57
C ALA A 46 -1.11 9.74 0.13
N VAL A 47 -0.12 9.96 1.00
CA VAL A 47 1.07 10.76 0.69
C VAL A 47 1.89 10.09 -0.43
N PHE A 48 2.07 8.76 -0.38
CA PHE A 48 2.71 8.01 -1.46
C PHE A 48 1.99 8.21 -2.79
N GLY A 49 0.67 8.05 -2.83
CA GLY A 49 -0.14 8.23 -4.05
C GLY A 49 -0.14 9.66 -4.59
N ALA A 50 0.12 10.65 -3.74
CA ALA A 50 0.22 12.06 -4.10
C ALA A 50 1.66 12.53 -4.38
N THR A 51 2.64 11.61 -4.42
CA THR A 51 4.04 11.92 -4.65
C THR A 51 4.42 11.63 -6.11
N TYR A 52 4.97 12.62 -6.79
CA TYR A 52 5.51 12.47 -8.14
C TYR A 52 6.91 13.08 -8.25
N LYS A 53 7.88 12.28 -8.67
CA LYS A 53 9.31 12.70 -8.80
C LYS A 53 9.84 13.43 -7.56
N GLY A 54 9.49 12.94 -6.37
CA GLY A 54 9.93 13.50 -5.09
C GLY A 54 9.15 14.74 -4.62
N ASN A 55 8.19 15.22 -5.40
CA ASN A 55 7.31 16.33 -5.01
C ASN A 55 5.97 15.78 -4.51
N ILE A 56 5.51 16.29 -3.38
CA ILE A 56 4.26 15.88 -2.74
C ILE A 56 3.19 16.93 -3.00
N ASP A 57 2.07 16.53 -3.58
CA ASP A 57 0.85 17.34 -3.59
C ASP A 57 0.07 17.09 -2.30
N PHE A 58 0.29 17.94 -1.29
CA PHE A 58 -0.37 17.81 0.01
C PHE A 58 -1.88 18.00 -0.05
N ASN A 59 -2.41 18.76 -1.01
CA ASN A 59 -3.85 18.90 -1.20
C ASN A 59 -4.46 17.59 -1.69
N LEU A 60 -3.81 16.94 -2.66
CA LEU A 60 -4.22 15.63 -3.14
C LEU A 60 -4.07 14.57 -2.03
N ALA A 61 -2.95 14.56 -1.30
CA ALA A 61 -2.72 13.65 -0.19
C ALA A 61 -3.83 13.76 0.87
N GLN A 62 -4.17 14.98 1.27
CA GLN A 62 -5.25 15.23 2.24
C GLN A 62 -6.61 14.73 1.74
N ARG A 63 -6.92 14.93 0.47
CA ARG A 63 -8.16 14.45 -0.13
C ARG A 63 -8.22 12.93 -0.18
N LEU A 64 -7.14 12.27 -0.61
CA LEU A 64 -7.04 10.81 -0.64
C LEU A 64 -7.20 10.22 0.77
N TYR A 65 -6.51 10.78 1.76
CA TYR A 65 -6.67 10.37 3.15
C TYR A 65 -8.12 10.53 3.63
N ASN A 66 -8.74 11.69 3.40
CA ASN A 66 -10.10 11.95 3.84
C ASN A 66 -11.08 10.91 3.29
N TYR A 67 -11.01 10.63 1.99
CA TYR A 67 -11.89 9.65 1.35
C TYR A 67 -11.62 8.21 1.83
N ALA A 68 -10.36 7.80 1.97
CA ALA A 68 -10.02 6.48 2.47
C ALA A 68 -10.46 6.31 3.93
N SER A 69 -10.19 7.29 4.79
CA SER A 69 -10.56 7.26 6.21
C SER A 69 -12.06 7.34 6.47
N ASP A 70 -12.84 7.83 5.50
CA ASP A 70 -14.30 7.83 5.52
C ASP A 70 -14.92 6.65 4.75
N HIS A 71 -14.10 5.71 4.29
CA HIS A 71 -14.48 4.48 3.58
C HIS A 71 -15.21 4.71 2.24
N TRP A 72 -14.93 5.84 1.57
CA TRP A 72 -15.41 6.07 0.20
C TRP A 72 -14.68 5.20 -0.84
N PHE A 73 -13.43 4.85 -0.56
CA PHE A 73 -12.66 3.85 -1.28
C PHE A 73 -11.64 3.21 -0.33
N MET A 74 -11.00 2.12 -0.78
CA MET A 74 -9.89 1.48 -0.09
C MET A 74 -8.70 1.40 -1.02
N PHE A 75 -7.51 1.70 -0.52
CA PHE A 75 -6.27 1.42 -1.23
C PHE A 75 -6.14 -0.08 -1.49
N SER A 76 -5.63 -0.46 -2.65
CA SER A 76 -5.29 -1.86 -2.91
C SER A 76 -4.24 -2.34 -1.91
N THR A 77 -4.27 -3.65 -1.60
CA THR A 77 -3.35 -4.26 -0.64
C THR A 77 -1.88 -3.85 -0.85
N PRO A 78 -1.29 -3.94 -2.06
CA PRO A 78 0.13 -3.59 -2.22
C PRO A 78 0.40 -2.10 -2.03
N ILE A 79 -0.54 -1.22 -2.33
CA ILE A 79 -0.38 0.22 -2.06
C ILE A 79 -0.44 0.49 -0.56
N LEU A 80 -1.42 -0.09 0.14
CA LEU A 80 -1.57 0.14 1.58
C LEU A 80 -0.44 -0.50 2.39
N SER A 81 0.04 -1.68 1.99
CA SER A 81 1.12 -2.37 2.71
C SER A 81 2.51 -1.85 2.37
N ASN A 82 2.78 -1.48 1.12
CA ASN A 82 4.12 -1.20 0.63
C ASN A 82 4.32 0.24 0.15
N GLY A 83 3.24 0.96 -0.19
CA GLY A 83 3.34 2.36 -0.66
C GLY A 83 3.98 3.26 0.39
N GLY A 84 5.03 3.98 0.00
CA GLY A 84 5.80 4.83 0.92
C GLY A 84 6.70 4.07 1.89
N THR A 85 6.97 2.79 1.65
CA THR A 85 7.85 1.95 2.46
C THR A 85 9.02 1.40 1.64
N THR A 86 9.98 0.76 2.29
CA THR A 86 11.04 -0.03 1.65
C THR A 86 10.75 -1.53 1.65
N ARG A 87 9.57 -1.96 2.12
CA ARG A 87 9.22 -3.37 2.32
C ARG A 87 9.02 -4.14 1.01
N GLY A 88 8.51 -3.50 -0.04
CA GLY A 88 8.21 -4.17 -1.29
C GLY A 88 7.66 -3.21 -2.35
N LEU A 89 7.14 -3.79 -3.44
CA LEU A 89 6.56 -3.03 -4.53
C LEU A 89 5.09 -2.68 -4.25
N PRO A 90 4.60 -1.51 -4.70
CA PRO A 90 3.20 -1.11 -4.56
C PRO A 90 2.30 -1.75 -5.63
N ILE A 91 2.71 -2.88 -6.18
CA ILE A 91 2.00 -3.66 -7.20
C ILE A 91 2.03 -5.14 -6.83
N SER A 92 1.06 -5.91 -7.30
CA SER A 92 0.96 -7.35 -7.03
C SER A 92 0.68 -8.19 -8.26
N CYS A 93 0.56 -7.58 -9.45
CA CYS A 93 0.24 -8.30 -10.68
C CYS A 93 1.35 -8.08 -11.69
N PHE A 94 1.83 -9.18 -12.26
CA PHE A 94 2.90 -9.20 -13.26
C PHE A 94 2.43 -9.99 -14.47
N LEU A 95 2.86 -9.54 -15.63
CA LEU A 95 2.64 -10.25 -16.89
C LEU A 95 4.00 -10.60 -17.48
N ASN A 96 4.17 -11.85 -17.87
CA ASN A 96 5.34 -12.31 -18.59
C ASN A 96 4.96 -13.11 -19.83
N TYR A 97 5.89 -13.26 -20.75
CA TYR A 97 5.71 -13.98 -21.99
C TYR A 97 6.35 -15.37 -21.88
N VAL A 98 5.69 -16.37 -22.44
CA VAL A 98 6.18 -17.74 -22.49
C VAL A 98 6.56 -18.08 -23.94
N PRO A 99 7.86 -18.06 -24.31
CA PRO A 99 8.30 -18.50 -25.63
C PRO A 99 8.08 -20.01 -25.81
N ASP A 100 7.70 -20.43 -27.03
CA ASP A 100 7.55 -21.85 -27.38
C ASP A 100 8.93 -22.47 -27.69
N SER A 101 9.74 -22.62 -26.63
CA SER A 101 11.05 -23.26 -26.70
C SER A 101 11.44 -23.78 -25.31
N ARG A 102 12.35 -24.77 -25.25
CA ARG A 102 12.84 -25.29 -23.96
C ARG A 102 13.51 -24.22 -23.11
N VAL A 103 14.32 -23.36 -23.74
CA VAL A 103 14.97 -22.23 -23.06
C VAL A 103 13.93 -21.27 -22.54
N GLY A 104 12.98 -20.85 -23.40
CA GLY A 104 11.93 -19.93 -22.99
C GLY A 104 11.03 -20.46 -21.85
N LEU A 105 10.75 -21.75 -21.83
CA LEU A 105 10.05 -22.39 -20.72
C LEU A 105 10.88 -22.36 -19.43
N SER A 106 12.18 -22.64 -19.51
CA SER A 106 13.10 -22.58 -18.36
C SER A 106 13.17 -21.16 -17.79
N ASP A 107 13.35 -20.17 -18.65
CA ASP A 107 13.41 -18.77 -18.26
C ASP A 107 12.09 -18.31 -17.60
N HIS A 108 10.95 -18.75 -18.15
CA HIS A 108 9.64 -18.46 -17.59
C HIS A 108 9.48 -19.02 -16.16
N TYR A 109 9.95 -20.25 -15.89
CA TYR A 109 9.94 -20.80 -14.54
C TYR A 109 10.82 -19.99 -13.58
N ASP A 110 12.00 -19.58 -14.02
CA ASP A 110 12.91 -18.74 -13.22
C ASP A 110 12.26 -17.38 -12.89
N GLU A 111 11.70 -16.69 -13.90
CA GLU A 111 10.98 -15.43 -13.69
C GLU A 111 9.81 -15.59 -12.71
N ASN A 112 9.04 -16.65 -12.82
CA ASN A 112 7.90 -16.92 -11.93
C ASN A 112 8.33 -17.10 -10.48
N ILE A 113 9.47 -17.76 -10.23
CA ILE A 113 10.02 -17.93 -8.89
C ILE A 113 10.35 -16.55 -8.28
N TRP A 114 11.02 -15.68 -9.04
CA TRP A 114 11.38 -14.35 -8.58
C TRP A 114 10.15 -13.46 -8.33
N LEU A 115 9.20 -13.45 -9.25
CA LEU A 115 7.97 -12.66 -9.13
C LEU A 115 7.10 -13.14 -7.97
N ALA A 116 6.93 -14.45 -7.81
CA ALA A 116 6.19 -15.04 -6.70
C ALA A 116 6.85 -14.75 -5.34
N SER A 117 8.18 -14.82 -5.27
CA SER A 117 8.92 -14.51 -4.03
C SER A 117 8.78 -13.04 -3.60
N SER A 118 8.48 -12.15 -4.55
CA SER A 118 8.17 -10.74 -4.30
C SER A 118 6.69 -10.48 -3.94
N GLY A 119 5.91 -11.52 -3.76
CA GLY A 119 4.48 -11.41 -3.45
C GLY A 119 3.59 -11.12 -4.66
N GLY A 120 4.09 -11.36 -5.86
CA GLY A 120 3.37 -11.11 -7.11
C GLY A 120 2.43 -12.23 -7.52
N GLY A 121 1.28 -11.88 -8.08
CA GLY A 121 0.45 -12.75 -8.92
C GLY A 121 0.93 -12.66 -10.37
N ILE A 122 0.99 -13.78 -11.04
CA ILE A 122 1.53 -13.89 -12.38
C ILE A 122 0.48 -14.53 -13.30
#